data_06855d0b386dc5e9ec07b47ece03f423
#
_entry.id   06855d0b386dc5e9ec07b47ece03f423
#
_cell.length_a   1.000
_cell.length_b   1.000
_cell.length_c   1.000
_cell.angle_alpha   90.00
_cell.angle_beta   90.00
_cell.angle_gamma   90.00
#
_symmetry.space_group_name_H-M   'P 1'
#
loop_
_entity.id
_entity.type
_entity.pdbx_description
1 polymer ?
#
loop_
_entity_poly.entity_id
_entity_poly.type
_entity_poly.pdbx_seq_one_letter_code
_entity_poly.pdbx_strand_id
1 'polypeptide(L)'
;VRPSYVLGGRAMQIVHDEAQLRKAMQEMDQAGSLGREGGLSAERPVLVDRFLEDAIEVDVDAIRDASSEVLIGGVMEHVEQAGVHSGDSACTIPPVTLSAKIVDEIENTVKKIANALNVIGLINVQFAVTGSTVYVIEANPRASRTVPFVAKATGVQLVKVASRVMLGATLAQLRQEGLLPDRVPGGHVSVKEAVLPFNRFAEVDTALGPEMRSTGEVMGIDDSFARAFAKAQFAAGTTLPESGLVFVSLNDRDKEGGIEVVKGLTSLGLQIAATSGTAKYLTENGCVVTRVVSKFSERKADDKNFDDAVKLIEAGEIVLVINT
;
A
#
# COMPACT_ATOMS: atom_id res chain seq x y z
N VAL A 1 -17.12 9.31 -2.45
CA VAL A 1 -18.16 9.71 -1.51
C VAL A 1 -17.91 9.04 -0.18
N ARG A 2 -17.89 9.81 0.91
CA ARG A 2 -17.53 9.34 2.24
C ARG A 2 -18.53 9.85 3.27
N PRO A 3 -19.23 8.96 4.01
CA PRO A 3 -20.09 9.37 5.12
C PRO A 3 -19.27 9.98 6.27
N SER A 4 -19.87 10.89 7.04
CA SER A 4 -19.27 11.39 8.30
C SER A 4 -19.29 10.32 9.39
N TYR A 5 -18.32 10.39 10.30
CA TYR A 5 -18.23 9.54 11.50
C TYR A 5 -18.11 8.04 11.23
N VAL A 6 -17.59 7.65 10.06
CA VAL A 6 -17.25 6.25 9.76
C VAL A 6 -15.74 6.02 9.90
N LEU A 7 -15.37 4.81 10.30
CA LEU A 7 -14.00 4.36 10.47
C LEU A 7 -13.71 3.24 9.45
N GLY A 8 -12.44 3.15 9.01
CA GLY A 8 -11.97 2.05 8.17
C GLY A 8 -12.62 2.00 6.79
N GLY A 9 -12.96 3.14 6.20
CA GLY A 9 -13.51 3.19 4.84
C GLY A 9 -14.93 2.63 4.67
N ARG A 10 -15.62 2.32 5.76
CA ARG A 10 -16.97 1.74 5.72
C ARG A 10 -17.95 2.64 4.95
N ALA A 11 -18.72 2.03 4.03
CA ALA A 11 -19.69 2.69 3.17
C ALA A 11 -19.12 3.80 2.27
N MET A 12 -17.79 3.87 2.07
CA MET A 12 -17.20 4.70 1.03
C MET A 12 -17.49 4.11 -0.34
N GLN A 13 -17.77 4.98 -1.32
CA GLN A 13 -18.04 4.57 -2.69
C GLN A 13 -17.29 5.46 -3.68
N ILE A 14 -16.68 4.85 -4.69
CA ILE A 14 -16.17 5.56 -5.86
C ILE A 14 -17.32 5.75 -6.82
N VAL A 15 -17.52 6.98 -7.29
CA VAL A 15 -18.60 7.35 -8.23
C VAL A 15 -17.97 8.09 -9.41
N HIS A 16 -18.41 7.77 -10.62
CA HIS A 16 -17.82 8.31 -11.86
C HIS A 16 -18.70 9.37 -12.53
N ASP A 17 -19.96 9.47 -12.11
CA ASP A 17 -20.93 10.42 -12.67
C ASP A 17 -21.98 10.85 -11.64
N GLU A 18 -22.80 11.84 -12.02
CA GLU A 18 -23.84 12.37 -11.15
C GLU A 18 -24.93 11.34 -10.81
N ALA A 19 -25.26 10.42 -11.72
CA ALA A 19 -26.27 9.39 -11.48
C ALA A 19 -25.82 8.41 -10.40
N GLN A 20 -24.56 7.97 -10.47
CA GLN A 20 -23.95 7.13 -9.44
C GLN A 20 -23.83 7.87 -8.10
N LEU A 21 -23.46 9.17 -8.12
CA LEU A 21 -23.44 9.98 -6.90
C LEU A 21 -24.82 10.04 -6.24
N ARG A 22 -25.86 10.33 -6.99
CA ARG A 22 -27.24 10.37 -6.48
C ARG A 22 -27.67 9.03 -5.89
N LYS A 23 -27.33 7.93 -6.55
CA LYS A 23 -27.61 6.57 -6.06
C LYS A 23 -26.86 6.30 -4.75
N ALA A 24 -25.56 6.61 -4.67
CA ALA A 24 -24.76 6.45 -3.47
C ALA A 24 -25.34 7.25 -2.29
N MET A 25 -25.75 8.49 -2.53
CA MET A 25 -26.40 9.33 -1.50
C MET A 25 -27.70 8.72 -0.99
N GLN A 26 -28.54 8.17 -1.88
CA GLN A 26 -29.78 7.50 -1.49
C GLN A 26 -29.54 6.24 -0.66
N GLU A 27 -28.55 5.42 -1.06
CA GLU A 27 -28.17 4.22 -0.32
C GLU A 27 -27.64 4.55 1.10
N MET A 28 -26.83 5.61 1.21
CA MET A 28 -26.33 6.08 2.51
C MET A 28 -27.45 6.61 3.42
N ASP A 29 -28.43 7.33 2.86
CA ASP A 29 -29.60 7.82 3.61
C ASP A 29 -30.46 6.66 4.10
N GLN A 30 -30.75 5.68 3.25
CA GLN A 30 -31.51 4.48 3.62
C GLN A 30 -30.80 3.63 4.67
N ALA A 31 -29.49 3.39 4.51
CA ALA A 31 -28.71 2.63 5.46
C ALA A 31 -28.64 3.33 6.83
N GLY A 32 -28.51 4.65 6.84
CA GLY A 32 -28.50 5.46 8.06
C GLY A 32 -29.85 5.49 8.78
N SER A 33 -30.97 5.41 8.06
CA SER A 33 -32.33 5.38 8.66
C SER A 33 -32.64 4.07 9.37
N LEU A 34 -31.95 2.97 9.03
CA LEU A 34 -32.09 1.64 9.62
C LEU A 34 -31.16 1.38 10.82
N GLY A 35 -30.16 2.24 11.06
CA GLY A 35 -29.16 2.09 12.09
C GLY A 35 -29.34 3.04 13.29
N ARG A 36 -28.64 2.74 14.40
CA ARG A 36 -28.58 3.61 15.61
C ARG A 36 -27.93 4.98 15.32
N GLU A 37 -27.30 5.16 14.17
CA GLU A 37 -26.51 6.34 13.84
C GLU A 37 -27.29 7.43 13.08
N GLY A 38 -28.54 7.14 12.66
CA GLY A 38 -29.40 8.08 11.90
C GLY A 38 -28.94 8.34 10.47
N GLY A 39 -29.84 8.81 9.60
CA GLY A 39 -29.57 9.14 8.20
C GLY A 39 -28.71 10.39 8.00
N LEU A 40 -28.58 10.82 6.74
CA LEU A 40 -27.88 12.04 6.38
C LEU A 40 -28.56 13.27 6.99
N SER A 41 -27.77 14.18 7.54
CA SER A 41 -28.27 15.44 8.12
C SER A 41 -27.22 16.55 7.95
N ALA A 42 -27.63 17.79 8.26
CA ALA A 42 -26.68 18.92 8.29
C ALA A 42 -25.55 18.72 9.31
N GLU A 43 -25.79 17.94 10.38
CA GLU A 43 -24.80 17.59 11.40
C GLU A 43 -23.94 16.39 10.99
N ARG A 44 -24.38 15.65 9.97
CA ARG A 44 -23.70 14.47 9.42
C ARG A 44 -23.60 14.59 7.89
N PRO A 45 -22.80 15.55 7.39
CA PRO A 45 -22.64 15.75 5.97
C PRO A 45 -21.88 14.57 5.34
N VAL A 46 -22.13 14.35 4.07
CA VAL A 46 -21.30 13.47 3.25
C VAL A 46 -20.18 14.30 2.64
N LEU A 47 -18.98 13.80 2.69
CA LEU A 47 -17.85 14.36 1.97
C LEU A 47 -17.80 13.77 0.57
N VAL A 48 -17.62 14.64 -0.43
CA VAL A 48 -17.37 14.25 -1.82
C VAL A 48 -15.99 14.74 -2.17
N ASP A 49 -15.03 13.82 -2.21
CA ASP A 49 -13.65 14.10 -2.49
C ASP A 49 -13.30 13.70 -3.91
N ARG A 50 -12.29 14.35 -4.50
CA ARG A 50 -11.72 13.90 -5.76
C ARG A 50 -11.00 12.59 -5.55
N PHE A 51 -11.32 11.57 -6.36
CA PHE A 51 -10.53 10.34 -6.41
C PHE A 51 -9.18 10.61 -7.07
N LEU A 52 -8.12 10.11 -6.47
CA LEU A 52 -6.76 10.21 -6.99
C LEU A 52 -6.39 8.88 -7.65
N GLU A 53 -6.28 8.90 -8.98
CA GLU A 53 -5.82 7.74 -9.73
C GLU A 53 -4.28 7.63 -9.65
N ASP A 54 -3.77 6.40 -9.64
CA ASP A 54 -2.34 6.08 -9.65
C ASP A 54 -1.53 6.82 -8.56
N ALA A 55 -2.13 7.00 -7.39
CA ALA A 55 -1.48 7.64 -6.27
C ALA A 55 -0.64 6.65 -5.46
N ILE A 56 0.54 7.09 -5.04
CA ILE A 56 1.39 6.39 -4.07
C ILE A 56 0.96 6.82 -2.67
N GLU A 57 0.60 5.86 -1.82
CA GLU A 57 0.31 6.14 -0.42
C GLU A 57 1.58 6.22 0.41
N VAL A 58 1.61 7.15 1.36
CA VAL A 58 2.74 7.36 2.25
C VAL A 58 2.25 7.57 3.66
N ASP A 59 2.73 6.75 4.59
CA ASP A 59 2.50 6.92 6.02
C ASP A 59 3.72 7.53 6.70
N VAL A 60 3.50 8.46 7.63
CA VAL A 60 4.57 9.03 8.45
C VAL A 60 4.20 8.94 9.92
N ASP A 61 5.05 8.27 10.70
CA ASP A 61 4.95 8.28 12.15
C ASP A 61 5.93 9.30 12.73
N ALA A 62 5.43 10.18 13.58
CA ALA A 62 6.23 11.23 14.21
C ALA A 62 5.88 11.37 15.70
N ILE A 63 6.77 12.01 16.45
CA ILE A 63 6.58 12.36 17.87
C ILE A 63 6.82 13.84 18.02
N ARG A 64 5.89 14.56 18.66
CA ARG A 64 6.06 15.96 19.06
C ARG A 64 6.05 16.07 20.58
N ASP A 65 6.97 16.91 21.09
CA ASP A 65 7.03 17.23 22.53
C ASP A 65 6.40 18.60 22.87
N ALA A 66 6.38 18.93 24.15
CA ALA A 66 5.82 20.18 24.64
C ALA A 66 6.64 21.43 24.22
N SER A 67 7.92 21.27 23.83
CA SER A 67 8.76 22.34 23.31
C SER A 67 8.52 22.64 21.84
N SER A 68 7.58 21.95 21.20
CA SER A 68 7.27 22.01 19.75
C SER A 68 8.34 21.37 18.86
N GLU A 69 9.27 20.62 19.42
CA GLU A 69 10.18 19.81 18.62
C GLU A 69 9.44 18.58 18.08
N VAL A 70 9.69 18.25 16.80
CA VAL A 70 9.08 17.11 16.11
C VAL A 70 10.17 16.18 15.61
N LEU A 71 10.12 14.94 16.07
CA LEU A 71 10.93 13.83 15.56
C LEU A 71 10.13 13.10 14.49
N ILE A 72 10.63 13.03 13.26
CA ILE A 72 10.12 12.10 12.24
C ILE A 72 10.68 10.72 12.58
N GLY A 73 9.81 9.78 12.90
CA GLY A 73 10.19 8.39 13.19
C GLY A 73 10.53 7.63 11.93
N GLY A 74 9.76 7.81 10.87
CA GLY A 74 10.00 7.22 9.56
C GLY A 74 8.95 7.65 8.54
N VAL A 75 9.37 7.75 7.29
CA VAL A 75 8.51 7.93 6.12
C VAL A 75 8.41 6.59 5.41
N MET A 76 7.21 6.07 5.29
CA MET A 76 6.91 4.75 4.72
C MET A 76 6.21 4.93 3.39
N GLU A 77 6.81 4.42 2.33
CA GLU A 77 6.17 4.32 1.01
C GLU A 77 5.45 2.99 0.90
N HIS A 78 4.19 2.99 0.48
CA HIS A 78 3.41 1.78 0.24
C HIS A 78 3.68 1.20 -1.15
N VAL A 79 3.66 -0.12 -1.25
CA VAL A 79 3.81 -0.84 -2.53
C VAL A 79 2.46 -0.97 -3.23
N GLU A 80 1.41 -1.24 -2.49
CA GLU A 80 0.05 -1.33 -3.00
C GLU A 80 -0.51 0.05 -3.35
N GLN A 81 -1.52 0.05 -4.20
CA GLN A 81 -2.22 1.28 -4.58
C GLN A 81 -2.81 2.00 -3.36
N ALA A 82 -2.86 3.33 -3.43
CA ALA A 82 -3.51 4.12 -2.40
C ALA A 82 -4.97 3.70 -2.18
N GLY A 83 -5.36 3.61 -0.91
CA GLY A 83 -6.67 3.15 -0.48
C GLY A 83 -6.71 1.72 0.07
N VAL A 84 -5.62 0.96 -0.04
CA VAL A 84 -5.44 -0.28 0.72
C VAL A 84 -5.04 0.08 2.15
N HIS A 85 -5.68 -0.57 3.13
CA HIS A 85 -5.38 -0.28 4.54
C HIS A 85 -3.89 -0.48 4.86
N SER A 86 -3.27 0.46 5.58
CA SER A 86 -1.83 0.42 5.91
C SER A 86 -1.37 -0.84 6.65
N GLY A 87 -2.28 -1.55 7.33
CA GLY A 87 -2.02 -2.85 7.93
C GLY A 87 -1.85 -3.98 6.91
N ASP A 88 -2.44 -3.83 5.72
CA ASP A 88 -2.48 -4.85 4.66
C ASP A 88 -1.48 -4.56 3.54
N SER A 89 -0.96 -3.34 3.46
CA SER A 89 0.04 -2.94 2.47
C SER A 89 1.44 -3.34 2.87
N ALA A 90 2.25 -3.74 1.90
CA ALA A 90 3.70 -3.74 2.05
C ALA A 90 4.19 -2.29 2.11
N CYS A 91 5.12 -2.01 3.03
CA CYS A 91 5.67 -0.67 3.21
C CYS A 91 7.19 -0.72 3.27
N THR A 92 7.85 0.28 2.69
CA THR A 92 9.31 0.38 2.69
C THR A 92 9.82 1.61 3.41
N ILE A 93 10.90 1.46 4.15
CA ILE A 93 11.72 2.53 4.75
C ILE A 93 13.18 2.29 4.33
N PRO A 94 13.85 3.29 3.73
CA PRO A 94 13.32 4.57 3.25
C PRO A 94 12.39 4.41 2.03
N PRO A 95 11.67 5.48 1.61
CA PRO A 95 10.98 5.53 0.33
C PRO A 95 11.91 5.20 -0.84
N VAL A 96 11.38 4.48 -1.84
CA VAL A 96 12.16 3.96 -2.97
C VAL A 96 11.89 4.75 -4.26
N THR A 97 10.64 5.13 -4.49
CA THR A 97 10.25 5.82 -5.74
C THR A 97 10.10 7.32 -5.56
N LEU A 98 9.93 7.79 -4.33
CA LEU A 98 9.75 9.20 -4.03
C LEU A 98 11.07 9.97 -4.09
N SER A 99 11.06 11.13 -4.74
CA SER A 99 12.22 12.03 -4.75
C SER A 99 12.47 12.64 -3.37
N ALA A 100 13.72 12.97 -3.06
CA ALA A 100 14.08 13.66 -1.82
C ALA A 100 13.26 14.93 -1.58
N LYS A 101 12.94 15.67 -2.64
CA LYS A 101 12.11 16.90 -2.56
C LYS A 101 10.71 16.59 -2.03
N ILE A 102 10.09 15.49 -2.49
CA ILE A 102 8.75 15.07 -2.03
C ILE A 102 8.83 14.62 -0.57
N VAL A 103 9.85 13.85 -0.21
CA VAL A 103 10.07 13.41 1.18
C VAL A 103 10.23 14.60 2.11
N ASP A 104 11.05 15.60 1.74
CA ASP A 104 11.22 16.83 2.51
C ASP A 104 9.90 17.61 2.67
N GLU A 105 9.09 17.69 1.62
CA GLU A 105 7.77 18.35 1.66
C GLU A 105 6.83 17.63 2.62
N ILE A 106 6.79 16.30 2.58
CA ILE A 106 6.01 15.45 3.48
C ILE A 106 6.44 15.68 4.93
N GLU A 107 7.73 15.57 5.24
CA GLU A 107 8.25 15.79 6.60
C GLU A 107 7.93 17.17 7.14
N ASN A 108 8.09 18.20 6.32
CA ASN A 108 7.77 19.58 6.70
C ASN A 108 6.27 19.78 6.94
N THR A 109 5.42 19.08 6.16
CA THR A 109 3.98 19.10 6.34
C THR A 109 3.57 18.41 7.64
N VAL A 110 4.17 17.26 7.98
CA VAL A 110 3.96 16.58 9.26
C VAL A 110 4.31 17.50 10.44
N LYS A 111 5.46 18.18 10.38
CA LYS A 111 5.89 19.12 11.43
C LYS A 111 4.89 20.27 11.61
N LYS A 112 4.36 20.81 10.51
CA LYS A 112 3.33 21.86 10.55
C LYS A 112 2.02 21.35 11.17
N ILE A 113 1.55 20.18 10.76
CA ILE A 113 0.32 19.58 11.27
C ILE A 113 0.45 19.26 12.77
N ALA A 114 1.54 18.58 13.18
CA ALA A 114 1.78 18.23 14.57
C ALA A 114 1.81 19.48 15.48
N ASN A 115 2.41 20.58 15.00
CA ASN A 115 2.46 21.84 15.71
C ASN A 115 1.10 22.55 15.75
N ALA A 116 0.36 22.60 14.65
CA ALA A 116 -0.96 23.23 14.58
C ALA A 116 -1.98 22.50 15.49
N LEU A 117 -1.88 21.19 15.61
CA LEU A 117 -2.73 20.36 16.48
C LEU A 117 -2.24 20.31 17.94
N ASN A 118 -1.10 20.92 18.27
CA ASN A 118 -0.48 20.86 19.60
C ASN A 118 -0.34 19.42 20.13
N VAL A 119 0.06 18.49 19.29
CA VAL A 119 0.20 17.08 19.65
C VAL A 119 1.29 16.93 20.73
N ILE A 120 1.02 16.11 21.75
CA ILE A 120 2.00 15.64 22.73
C ILE A 120 2.07 14.11 22.62
N GLY A 121 3.18 13.58 22.11
CA GLY A 121 3.36 12.16 21.83
C GLY A 121 3.29 11.84 20.35
N LEU A 122 2.76 10.67 20.00
CA LEU A 122 2.70 10.13 18.64
C LEU A 122 1.63 10.80 17.78
N ILE A 123 1.97 10.98 16.53
CA ILE A 123 1.06 11.31 15.44
C ILE A 123 1.41 10.48 14.22
N ASN A 124 0.40 9.95 13.54
CA ASN A 124 0.50 9.36 12.22
C ASN A 124 -0.18 10.29 11.22
N VAL A 125 0.46 10.55 10.10
CA VAL A 125 -0.11 11.34 9.01
C VAL A 125 -0.01 10.53 7.72
N GLN A 126 -1.14 10.41 7.03
CA GLN A 126 -1.25 9.69 5.77
C GLN A 126 -1.33 10.67 4.61
N PHE A 127 -0.59 10.34 3.56
CA PHE A 127 -0.50 11.13 2.35
C PHE A 127 -0.79 10.28 1.12
N ALA A 128 -1.22 10.94 0.05
CA ALA A 128 -1.21 10.39 -1.30
C ALA A 128 -0.36 11.30 -2.19
N VAL A 129 0.48 10.71 -3.01
CA VAL A 129 1.37 11.42 -3.94
C VAL A 129 0.99 11.05 -5.37
N THR A 130 0.67 12.05 -6.18
CA THR A 130 0.40 11.88 -7.61
C THR A 130 1.32 12.79 -8.40
N GLY A 131 2.24 12.21 -9.18
CA GLY A 131 3.30 12.95 -9.86
C GLY A 131 4.18 13.70 -8.87
N SER A 132 4.13 15.03 -8.86
CA SER A 132 4.88 15.88 -7.92
C SER A 132 4.01 16.54 -6.85
N THR A 133 2.75 16.18 -6.74
CA THR A 133 1.80 16.80 -5.81
C THR A 133 1.55 15.91 -4.60
N VAL A 134 1.70 16.48 -3.41
CA VAL A 134 1.46 15.80 -2.14
C VAL A 134 0.09 16.21 -1.60
N TYR A 135 -0.74 15.23 -1.31
CA TYR A 135 -2.06 15.40 -0.69
C TYR A 135 -2.05 14.82 0.72
N VAL A 136 -2.56 15.58 1.69
CA VAL A 136 -2.81 15.06 3.04
C VAL A 136 -4.16 14.33 3.02
N ILE A 137 -4.16 13.06 3.41
CA ILE A 137 -5.38 12.25 3.51
C ILE A 137 -5.98 12.40 4.90
N GLU A 138 -5.20 12.08 5.93
CA GLU A 138 -5.64 12.24 7.31
C GLU A 138 -4.46 12.40 8.27
N ALA A 139 -4.75 12.93 9.46
CA ALA A 139 -3.81 13.03 10.57
C ALA A 139 -4.43 12.41 11.83
N ASN A 140 -3.74 11.45 12.40
CA ASN A 140 -4.16 10.65 13.54
C ASN A 140 -3.24 10.91 14.74
N PRO A 141 -3.61 11.77 15.72
CA PRO A 141 -2.79 12.05 16.92
C PRO A 141 -2.89 10.88 17.92
N ARG A 142 -2.38 9.74 17.53
CA ARG A 142 -2.36 8.48 18.28
C ARG A 142 -1.24 7.59 17.78
N ALA A 143 -0.92 6.52 18.51
CA ALA A 143 -0.08 5.45 17.99
C ALA A 143 -0.75 4.77 16.78
N SER A 144 0.01 4.57 15.72
CA SER A 144 -0.40 3.83 14.53
C SER A 144 -0.01 2.35 14.65
N ARG A 145 -0.50 1.54 13.73
CA ARG A 145 -0.08 0.13 13.58
C ARG A 145 1.32 -0.02 13.00
N THR A 146 1.80 1.00 12.31
CA THR A 146 3.13 1.03 11.68
C THR A 146 4.25 1.37 12.65
N VAL A 147 3.96 1.94 13.84
CA VAL A 147 4.97 2.29 14.85
C VAL A 147 5.90 1.12 15.22
N PRO A 148 5.43 -0.14 15.42
CA PRO A 148 6.33 -1.26 15.70
C PRO A 148 7.31 -1.56 14.56
N PHE A 149 6.85 -1.46 13.31
CA PHE A 149 7.69 -1.61 12.13
C PHE A 149 8.75 -0.51 12.05
N VAL A 150 8.33 0.76 12.17
CA VAL A 150 9.24 1.92 12.15
C VAL A 150 10.29 1.79 13.25
N ALA A 151 9.88 1.43 14.46
CA ALA A 151 10.79 1.27 15.58
C ALA A 151 11.84 0.17 15.33
N LYS A 152 11.46 -0.96 14.73
CA LYS A 152 12.38 -2.05 14.35
C LYS A 152 13.30 -1.64 13.20
N ALA A 153 12.74 -1.02 12.15
CA ALA A 153 13.50 -0.59 10.98
C ALA A 153 14.57 0.44 11.32
N THR A 154 14.26 1.36 12.22
CA THR A 154 15.16 2.48 12.58
C THR A 154 15.99 2.21 13.85
N GLY A 155 15.65 1.17 14.62
CA GLY A 155 16.27 0.91 15.93
C GLY A 155 15.86 1.90 17.03
N VAL A 156 14.95 2.84 16.75
CA VAL A 156 14.47 3.84 17.71
C VAL A 156 13.24 3.31 18.45
N GLN A 157 13.29 3.27 19.76
CA GLN A 157 12.17 2.80 20.60
C GLN A 157 11.04 3.83 20.70
N LEU A 158 10.34 4.08 19.58
CA LEU A 158 9.36 5.16 19.44
C LEU A 158 8.29 5.17 20.53
N VAL A 159 7.76 4.01 20.92
CA VAL A 159 6.75 3.91 21.96
C VAL A 159 7.29 4.37 23.30
N LYS A 160 8.52 3.98 23.64
CA LYS A 160 9.18 4.39 24.90
C LYS A 160 9.47 5.89 24.90
N VAL A 161 9.95 6.41 23.77
CA VAL A 161 10.17 7.86 23.58
C VAL A 161 8.85 8.63 23.76
N ALA A 162 7.80 8.22 23.05
CA ALA A 162 6.50 8.85 23.13
C ALA A 162 5.89 8.82 24.55
N SER A 163 6.00 7.70 25.25
CA SER A 163 5.55 7.58 26.62
C SER A 163 6.27 8.56 27.56
N ARG A 164 7.59 8.72 27.39
CA ARG A 164 8.37 9.70 28.16
C ARG A 164 7.97 11.15 27.81
N VAL A 165 7.73 11.42 26.54
CA VAL A 165 7.24 12.74 26.06
C VAL A 165 5.87 13.06 26.67
N MET A 166 4.95 12.12 26.69
CA MET A 166 3.62 12.28 27.30
C MET A 166 3.70 12.50 28.82
N LEU A 167 4.77 12.04 29.47
CA LEU A 167 5.04 12.29 30.89
C LEU A 167 5.84 13.61 31.12
N GLY A 168 6.05 14.40 30.08
CA GLY A 168 6.66 15.72 30.18
C GLY A 168 8.14 15.83 29.82
N ALA A 169 8.79 14.73 29.38
CA ALA A 169 10.16 14.81 28.87
C ALA A 169 10.19 15.51 27.49
N THR A 170 11.26 16.26 27.22
CA THR A 170 11.52 16.79 25.87
C THR A 170 12.37 15.83 25.05
N LEU A 171 12.25 15.92 23.72
CA LEU A 171 13.11 15.13 22.81
C LEU A 171 14.60 15.44 23.03
N ALA A 172 14.93 16.69 23.33
CA ALA A 172 16.30 17.10 23.66
C ALA A 172 16.83 16.38 24.92
N GLN A 173 16.02 16.27 25.99
CA GLN A 173 16.36 15.52 27.19
C GLN A 173 16.59 14.03 26.89
N LEU A 174 15.70 13.44 26.05
CA LEU A 174 15.79 12.02 25.70
C LEU A 174 17.03 11.70 24.86
N ARG A 175 17.55 12.66 24.06
CA ARG A 175 18.85 12.52 23.40
C ARG A 175 20.00 12.53 24.42
N GLN A 176 19.97 13.46 25.37
CA GLN A 176 20.98 13.52 26.44
C GLN A 176 21.02 12.25 27.30
N GLU A 177 19.85 11.63 27.52
CA GLU A 177 19.72 10.34 28.22
C GLU A 177 20.15 9.13 27.37
N GLY A 178 20.47 9.33 26.08
CA GLY A 178 20.85 8.26 25.15
C GLY A 178 19.68 7.39 24.68
N LEU A 179 18.43 7.81 24.93
CA LEU A 179 17.24 7.09 24.47
C LEU A 179 16.93 7.36 22.98
N LEU A 180 17.35 8.53 22.48
CA LEU A 180 17.29 8.90 21.07
C LEU A 180 18.69 9.08 20.52
N PRO A 181 19.01 8.50 19.34
CA PRO A 181 20.23 8.82 18.63
C PRO A 181 20.15 10.24 18.06
N ASP A 182 21.30 10.90 17.86
CA ASP A 182 21.36 12.22 17.21
C ASP A 182 20.83 12.16 15.77
N ARG A 183 20.99 11.03 15.11
CA ARG A 183 20.47 10.76 13.80
C ARG A 183 19.85 9.35 13.77
N VAL A 184 18.67 9.23 13.16
CA VAL A 184 18.05 7.93 12.93
C VAL A 184 18.98 7.08 12.05
N PRO A 185 19.32 5.86 12.47
CA PRO A 185 20.16 4.96 11.69
C PRO A 185 19.57 4.72 10.30
N GLY A 186 20.43 4.63 9.30
CA GLY A 186 20.09 4.33 7.92
C GLY A 186 21.15 3.43 7.29
N GLY A 187 21.09 3.23 5.97
CA GLY A 187 22.05 2.44 5.20
C GLY A 187 21.56 1.04 4.85
N HIS A 188 20.32 0.73 5.21
CA HIS A 188 19.59 -0.46 4.77
C HIS A 188 18.17 -0.10 4.35
N VAL A 189 17.54 -1.01 3.64
CA VAL A 189 16.11 -0.95 3.31
C VAL A 189 15.37 -1.96 4.17
N SER A 190 14.30 -1.51 4.81
CA SER A 190 13.39 -2.37 5.56
C SER A 190 12.04 -2.40 4.85
N VAL A 191 11.50 -3.59 4.62
CA VAL A 191 10.19 -3.81 4.04
C VAL A 191 9.31 -4.55 5.03
N LYS A 192 8.16 -3.96 5.35
CA LYS A 192 7.08 -4.64 6.07
C LYS A 192 6.20 -5.37 5.05
N GLU A 193 5.81 -6.59 5.35
CA GLU A 193 4.82 -7.35 4.59
C GLU A 193 3.70 -7.83 5.50
N ALA A 194 2.47 -7.79 5.01
CA ALA A 194 1.30 -8.24 5.74
C ALA A 194 1.17 -9.77 5.73
N VAL A 195 0.75 -10.35 6.85
CA VAL A 195 0.37 -11.76 6.90
C VAL A 195 -1.14 -11.86 6.73
N LEU A 196 -1.58 -12.35 5.57
CA LEU A 196 -2.97 -12.46 5.17
C LEU A 196 -3.45 -13.92 5.33
N PRO A 197 -4.54 -14.18 6.06
CA PRO A 197 -4.98 -15.54 6.37
C PRO A 197 -5.86 -16.17 5.27
N PHE A 198 -5.75 -15.74 4.01
CA PHE A 198 -6.63 -16.19 2.91
C PHE A 198 -6.58 -17.69 2.67
N ASN A 199 -5.46 -18.35 2.95
CA ASN A 199 -5.33 -19.80 2.86
C ASN A 199 -6.22 -20.57 3.88
N ARG A 200 -6.72 -19.90 4.92
CA ARG A 200 -7.61 -20.46 5.94
C ARG A 200 -9.08 -20.20 5.65
N PHE A 201 -9.38 -19.27 4.76
CA PHE A 201 -10.73 -18.78 4.44
C PHE A 201 -10.92 -18.74 2.93
N ALA A 202 -11.08 -19.91 2.32
CA ALA A 202 -11.10 -20.09 0.86
C ALA A 202 -12.24 -19.34 0.13
N GLU A 203 -13.31 -18.98 0.84
CA GLU A 203 -14.48 -18.30 0.26
C GLU A 203 -14.43 -16.76 0.41
N VAL A 204 -13.36 -16.21 1.04
CA VAL A 204 -13.23 -14.77 1.23
C VAL A 204 -12.61 -14.15 0.00
N ASP A 205 -13.17 -13.02 -0.45
CA ASP A 205 -12.58 -12.19 -1.49
C ASP A 205 -11.18 -11.73 -1.04
N THR A 206 -10.18 -12.00 -1.87
CA THR A 206 -8.78 -11.66 -1.61
C THR A 206 -8.40 -10.25 -2.03
N ALA A 207 -9.32 -9.51 -2.67
CA ALA A 207 -9.07 -8.11 -3.04
C ALA A 207 -8.88 -7.26 -1.78
N LEU A 208 -7.75 -6.55 -1.73
CA LEU A 208 -7.44 -5.62 -0.65
C LEU A 208 -8.18 -4.30 -0.84
N GLY A 209 -8.47 -3.64 0.28
CA GLY A 209 -9.23 -2.39 0.29
C GLY A 209 -9.02 -1.63 1.61
N PRO A 210 -9.91 -0.67 1.92
CA PRO A 210 -9.74 0.19 3.09
C PRO A 210 -9.99 -0.52 4.42
N GLU A 211 -10.54 -1.74 4.41
CA GLU A 211 -10.75 -2.55 5.62
C GLU A 211 -9.58 -3.51 5.84
N MET A 212 -9.01 -3.51 7.04
CA MET A 212 -7.89 -4.36 7.38
C MET A 212 -8.28 -5.84 7.47
N ARG A 213 -7.53 -6.71 6.79
CA ARG A 213 -7.69 -8.17 6.75
C ARG A 213 -6.50 -8.95 7.31
N SER A 214 -5.34 -8.32 7.42
CA SER A 214 -4.12 -8.94 7.93
C SER A 214 -4.26 -9.33 9.42
N THR A 215 -3.58 -10.43 9.79
CA THR A 215 -3.53 -10.94 11.15
C THR A 215 -2.18 -10.72 11.82
N GLY A 216 -1.20 -10.24 11.08
CA GLY A 216 0.15 -9.96 11.54
C GLY A 216 0.98 -9.31 10.44
N GLU A 217 2.24 -9.08 10.77
CA GLU A 217 3.21 -8.49 9.86
C GLU A 217 4.59 -9.12 10.06
N VAL A 218 5.39 -9.13 9.02
CA VAL A 218 6.79 -9.54 9.01
C VAL A 218 7.65 -8.44 8.44
N MET A 219 8.98 -8.54 8.60
CA MET A 219 9.91 -7.56 8.09
C MET A 219 11.10 -8.23 7.40
N GLY A 220 11.40 -7.75 6.18
CA GLY A 220 12.64 -8.05 5.47
C GLY A 220 13.59 -6.86 5.57
N ILE A 221 14.89 -7.13 5.74
CA ILE A 221 15.96 -6.12 5.76
C ILE A 221 17.07 -6.54 4.82
N ASP A 222 17.52 -5.60 3.98
CA ASP A 222 18.68 -5.78 3.10
C ASP A 222 19.27 -4.41 2.69
N ASP A 223 20.33 -4.43 1.90
CA ASP A 223 20.91 -3.23 1.29
C ASP A 223 20.17 -2.73 0.04
N SER A 224 19.24 -3.52 -0.49
CA SER A 224 18.39 -3.14 -1.61
C SER A 224 16.91 -3.47 -1.37
N PHE A 225 16.02 -2.66 -1.94
CA PHE A 225 14.57 -2.87 -1.87
C PHE A 225 14.17 -4.27 -2.38
N ALA A 226 14.65 -4.68 -3.54
CA ALA A 226 14.27 -5.96 -4.14
C ALA A 226 14.58 -7.15 -3.22
N ARG A 227 15.74 -7.15 -2.57
CA ARG A 227 16.12 -8.21 -1.62
C ARG A 227 15.37 -8.12 -0.30
N ALA A 228 15.16 -6.91 0.23
CA ALA A 228 14.36 -6.71 1.44
C ALA A 228 12.91 -7.14 1.20
N PHE A 229 12.32 -6.79 0.06
CA PHE A 229 10.97 -7.19 -0.34
C PHE A 229 10.86 -8.71 -0.49
N ALA A 230 11.80 -9.36 -1.21
CA ALA A 230 11.80 -10.81 -1.34
C ALA A 230 11.88 -11.51 0.02
N LYS A 231 12.73 -11.04 0.95
CA LYS A 231 12.81 -11.57 2.32
C LYS A 231 11.49 -11.41 3.07
N ALA A 232 10.82 -10.27 2.92
CA ALA A 232 9.52 -10.01 3.54
C ALA A 232 8.45 -10.95 2.98
N GLN A 233 8.40 -11.15 1.65
CA GLN A 233 7.50 -12.10 0.99
C GLN A 233 7.71 -13.53 1.50
N PHE A 234 8.97 -14.00 1.56
CA PHE A 234 9.28 -15.32 2.12
C PHE A 234 8.82 -15.46 3.58
N ALA A 235 9.05 -14.44 4.39
CA ALA A 235 8.63 -14.44 5.79
C ALA A 235 7.10 -14.43 5.96
N ALA A 236 6.37 -13.83 5.02
CA ALA A 236 4.90 -13.86 4.96
C ALA A 236 4.34 -15.20 4.44
N GLY A 237 5.19 -16.10 3.95
CA GLY A 237 4.81 -17.42 3.44
C GLY A 237 4.63 -17.48 1.93
N THR A 238 4.97 -16.43 1.19
CA THR A 238 4.97 -16.40 -0.28
C THR A 238 6.29 -16.95 -0.79
N THR A 239 6.24 -18.03 -1.56
CA THR A 239 7.43 -18.60 -2.23
C THR A 239 7.44 -18.20 -3.70
N LEU A 240 8.55 -17.67 -4.19
CA LEU A 240 8.74 -17.42 -5.61
C LEU A 240 9.05 -18.71 -6.34
N PRO A 241 8.49 -18.96 -7.54
CA PRO A 241 8.78 -20.16 -8.31
C PRO A 241 10.20 -20.13 -8.88
N GLU A 242 10.89 -21.28 -8.84
CA GLU A 242 12.21 -21.45 -9.44
C GLU A 242 12.12 -21.91 -10.91
N SER A 243 10.98 -22.44 -11.34
CA SER A 243 10.72 -22.90 -12.71
C SER A 243 9.22 -22.92 -12.97
N GLY A 244 8.83 -23.03 -14.23
CA GLY A 244 7.44 -23.14 -14.66
C GLY A 244 6.99 -22.00 -15.55
N LEU A 245 5.68 -21.92 -15.79
CA LEU A 245 5.06 -20.97 -16.70
C LEU A 245 4.53 -19.74 -15.95
N VAL A 246 5.02 -18.57 -16.33
CA VAL A 246 4.58 -17.26 -15.80
C VAL A 246 3.54 -16.67 -16.76
N PHE A 247 2.37 -16.33 -16.25
CA PHE A 247 1.36 -15.61 -17.03
C PHE A 247 1.59 -14.10 -16.92
N VAL A 248 1.66 -13.41 -18.07
CA VAL A 248 1.92 -11.97 -18.16
C VAL A 248 0.82 -11.29 -18.97
N SER A 249 0.13 -10.34 -18.35
CA SER A 249 -0.86 -9.47 -18.99
C SER A 249 -0.62 -8.04 -18.57
N LEU A 250 -0.16 -7.19 -19.49
CA LEU A 250 0.25 -5.82 -19.18
C LEU A 250 -0.66 -4.80 -19.83
N ASN A 251 -1.01 -3.77 -19.07
CA ASN A 251 -1.59 -2.54 -19.59
C ASN A 251 -0.59 -1.85 -20.53
N ASP A 252 -1.05 -1.07 -21.49
CA ASP A 252 -0.20 -0.43 -22.51
C ASP A 252 0.89 0.47 -21.89
N ARG A 253 0.59 1.15 -20.79
CA ARG A 253 1.54 2.01 -20.05
C ARG A 253 2.69 1.24 -19.41
N ASP A 254 2.46 -0.04 -19.06
CA ASP A 254 3.41 -0.86 -18.29
C ASP A 254 4.24 -1.80 -19.19
N LYS A 255 3.93 -1.85 -20.48
CA LYS A 255 4.58 -2.75 -21.43
C LYS A 255 6.08 -2.51 -21.57
N GLU A 256 6.51 -1.25 -21.54
CA GLU A 256 7.92 -0.89 -21.65
C GLU A 256 8.74 -1.45 -20.48
N GLY A 257 8.29 -1.20 -19.24
CA GLY A 257 8.89 -1.75 -18.03
C GLY A 257 8.83 -3.28 -17.96
N GLY A 258 7.77 -3.87 -18.53
CA GLY A 258 7.60 -5.32 -18.61
C GLY A 258 8.66 -6.06 -19.41
N ILE A 259 9.34 -5.40 -20.35
CA ILE A 259 10.41 -6.00 -21.15
C ILE A 259 11.55 -6.50 -20.26
N GLU A 260 12.04 -5.66 -19.36
CA GLU A 260 13.15 -6.02 -18.46
C GLU A 260 12.73 -7.14 -17.49
N VAL A 261 11.52 -7.06 -16.95
CA VAL A 261 10.96 -8.09 -16.06
C VAL A 261 10.92 -9.44 -16.79
N VAL A 262 10.37 -9.51 -18.00
CA VAL A 262 10.25 -10.74 -18.77
C VAL A 262 11.62 -11.31 -19.16
N LYS A 263 12.57 -10.45 -19.57
CA LYS A 263 13.96 -10.87 -19.84
C LYS A 263 14.64 -11.43 -18.59
N GLY A 264 14.41 -10.81 -17.43
CA GLY A 264 14.89 -11.31 -16.15
C GLY A 264 14.33 -12.70 -15.83
N LEU A 265 13.00 -12.88 -15.92
CA LEU A 265 12.34 -14.17 -15.67
C LEU A 265 12.83 -15.27 -16.60
N THR A 266 12.96 -14.98 -17.91
CA THR A 266 13.47 -15.96 -18.87
C THR A 266 14.93 -16.31 -18.65
N SER A 267 15.76 -15.37 -18.18
CA SER A 267 17.15 -15.65 -17.80
C SER A 267 17.28 -16.57 -16.59
N LEU A 268 16.26 -16.59 -15.73
CA LEU A 268 16.13 -17.51 -14.59
C LEU A 268 15.55 -18.89 -14.98
N GLY A 269 15.20 -19.10 -16.26
CA GLY A 269 14.67 -20.37 -16.75
C GLY A 269 13.15 -20.49 -16.72
N LEU A 270 12.43 -19.42 -16.38
CA LEU A 270 10.97 -19.39 -16.41
C LEU A 270 10.45 -19.22 -17.83
N GLN A 271 9.33 -19.85 -18.14
CA GLN A 271 8.64 -19.74 -19.43
C GLN A 271 7.55 -18.68 -19.34
N ILE A 272 7.21 -18.05 -20.46
CA ILE A 272 6.26 -16.94 -20.49
C ILE A 272 5.01 -17.33 -21.30
N ALA A 273 3.84 -17.26 -20.65
CA ALA A 273 2.55 -17.18 -21.32
C ALA A 273 2.05 -15.73 -21.25
N ALA A 274 1.53 -15.20 -22.34
CA ALA A 274 1.06 -13.82 -22.35
C ALA A 274 -0.23 -13.65 -23.15
N THR A 275 -1.05 -12.63 -22.79
CA THR A 275 -2.19 -12.23 -23.61
C THR A 275 -1.75 -11.72 -24.97
N SER A 276 -2.58 -11.86 -26.02
CA SER A 276 -2.24 -11.56 -27.41
C SER A 276 -1.56 -10.20 -27.60
N GLY A 277 -2.09 -9.14 -27.00
CA GLY A 277 -1.51 -7.79 -27.10
C GLY A 277 -0.17 -7.66 -26.38
N THR A 278 -0.03 -8.27 -25.21
CA THR A 278 1.23 -8.30 -24.45
C THR A 278 2.27 -9.16 -25.17
N ALA A 279 1.87 -10.35 -25.64
CA ALA A 279 2.74 -11.27 -26.37
C ALA A 279 3.33 -10.62 -27.61
N LYS A 280 2.50 -9.96 -28.43
CA LYS A 280 2.93 -9.23 -29.61
C LYS A 280 4.01 -8.20 -29.26
N TYR A 281 3.71 -7.33 -28.28
CA TYR A 281 4.65 -6.27 -27.87
C TYR A 281 5.97 -6.82 -27.34
N LEU A 282 5.92 -7.82 -26.47
CA LEU A 282 7.11 -8.46 -25.91
C LEU A 282 7.99 -9.10 -27.00
N THR A 283 7.36 -9.82 -27.97
CA THR A 283 8.08 -10.47 -29.06
C THR A 283 8.74 -9.45 -30.00
N GLU A 284 8.05 -8.37 -30.35
CA GLU A 284 8.59 -7.26 -31.14
C GLU A 284 9.79 -6.59 -30.46
N ASN A 285 9.89 -6.67 -29.11
CA ASN A 285 11.01 -6.14 -28.33
C ASN A 285 12.02 -7.21 -27.88
N GLY A 286 12.06 -8.35 -28.58
CA GLY A 286 13.08 -9.39 -28.41
C GLY A 286 12.91 -10.29 -27.19
N CYS A 287 11.74 -10.33 -26.58
CA CYS A 287 11.41 -11.30 -25.54
C CYS A 287 10.89 -12.61 -26.14
N VAL A 288 11.19 -13.72 -25.47
CA VAL A 288 10.65 -15.03 -25.85
C VAL A 288 9.34 -15.27 -25.13
N VAL A 289 8.24 -15.39 -25.87
CA VAL A 289 6.93 -15.77 -25.35
C VAL A 289 6.65 -17.22 -25.79
N THR A 290 6.52 -18.12 -24.83
CA THR A 290 6.36 -19.55 -25.08
C THR A 290 4.92 -19.89 -25.49
N ARG A 291 3.93 -19.17 -24.94
CA ARG A 291 2.50 -19.46 -25.14
C ARG A 291 1.69 -18.17 -25.20
N VAL A 292 0.80 -18.09 -26.20
CA VAL A 292 -0.17 -16.98 -26.28
C VAL A 292 -1.51 -17.46 -25.74
N VAL A 293 -2.11 -16.71 -24.83
CA VAL A 293 -3.38 -17.06 -24.19
C VAL A 293 -4.44 -15.98 -24.41
N SER A 294 -5.69 -16.37 -24.43
CA SER A 294 -6.82 -15.44 -24.55
C SER A 294 -7.20 -14.82 -23.22
N LYS A 295 -7.69 -13.58 -23.25
CA LYS A 295 -8.36 -12.97 -22.10
C LYS A 295 -9.70 -13.65 -21.85
N PHE A 296 -10.11 -13.69 -20.57
CA PHE A 296 -11.42 -14.22 -20.19
C PHE A 296 -12.57 -13.51 -20.93
N SER A 297 -12.45 -12.20 -21.17
CA SER A 297 -13.44 -11.39 -21.91
C SER A 297 -13.53 -11.72 -23.40
N GLU A 298 -12.54 -12.39 -24.00
CA GLU A 298 -12.49 -12.78 -25.41
C GLU A 298 -13.04 -14.17 -25.67
N ARG A 299 -13.54 -14.85 -24.64
CA ARG A 299 -14.06 -16.21 -24.68
C ARG A 299 -15.30 -16.30 -25.57
N LYS A 300 -15.15 -16.88 -26.75
CA LYS A 300 -16.28 -17.34 -27.55
C LYS A 300 -16.71 -18.71 -27.03
N ALA A 301 -17.99 -18.87 -26.73
CA ALA A 301 -18.57 -20.07 -26.09
C ALA A 301 -18.27 -21.40 -26.82
N ASP A 302 -17.86 -21.36 -28.09
CA ASP A 302 -17.67 -22.56 -28.94
C ASP A 302 -16.21 -22.90 -29.24
N ASP A 303 -15.23 -22.15 -28.73
CA ASP A 303 -13.82 -22.35 -29.10
C ASP A 303 -13.11 -23.29 -28.12
N LYS A 304 -13.16 -24.60 -28.40
CA LYS A 304 -12.56 -25.65 -27.57
C LYS A 304 -11.02 -25.70 -27.61
N ASN A 305 -10.39 -24.94 -28.51
CA ASN A 305 -8.95 -25.01 -28.78
C ASN A 305 -8.14 -23.82 -28.29
N PHE A 306 -8.74 -22.87 -27.57
CA PHE A 306 -7.99 -21.73 -27.05
C PHE A 306 -7.50 -22.03 -25.63
N ASP A 307 -6.20 -21.85 -25.45
CA ASP A 307 -5.59 -21.80 -24.12
C ASP A 307 -6.12 -20.55 -23.40
N ASP A 308 -6.92 -20.80 -22.38
CA ASP A 308 -7.52 -19.77 -21.51
C ASP A 308 -6.64 -19.69 -20.26
N ALA A 309 -6.22 -18.49 -19.89
CA ALA A 309 -5.38 -18.27 -18.71
C ALA A 309 -6.00 -18.89 -17.44
N VAL A 310 -7.33 -18.82 -17.29
CA VAL A 310 -8.03 -19.41 -16.13
C VAL A 310 -7.87 -20.91 -16.09
N LYS A 311 -8.03 -21.60 -17.24
CA LYS A 311 -7.83 -23.06 -17.30
C LYS A 311 -6.42 -23.48 -16.94
N LEU A 312 -5.41 -22.71 -17.37
CA LEU A 312 -4.02 -22.98 -17.06
C LEU A 312 -3.71 -22.74 -15.57
N ILE A 313 -4.35 -21.75 -14.95
CA ILE A 313 -4.27 -21.52 -13.50
C ILE A 313 -4.93 -22.68 -12.74
N GLU A 314 -6.17 -23.06 -13.13
CA GLU A 314 -6.90 -24.17 -12.52
C GLU A 314 -6.18 -25.51 -12.67
N ALA A 315 -5.48 -25.71 -13.79
CA ALA A 315 -4.64 -26.90 -14.03
C ALA A 315 -3.31 -26.88 -13.26
N GLY A 316 -2.97 -25.76 -12.59
CA GLY A 316 -1.70 -25.61 -11.89
C GLY A 316 -0.49 -25.46 -12.81
N GLU A 317 -0.68 -25.18 -14.10
CA GLU A 317 0.41 -24.96 -15.06
C GLU A 317 1.07 -23.59 -14.86
N ILE A 318 0.30 -22.57 -14.44
CA ILE A 318 0.81 -21.23 -14.15
C ILE A 318 1.27 -21.18 -12.69
N VAL A 319 2.55 -20.80 -12.51
CA VAL A 319 3.20 -20.71 -11.20
C VAL A 319 3.30 -19.28 -10.67
N LEU A 320 3.16 -18.29 -11.55
CA LEU A 320 3.20 -16.87 -11.22
C LEU A 320 2.33 -16.09 -12.21
N VAL A 321 1.62 -15.08 -11.70
CA VAL A 321 0.80 -14.16 -12.50
C VAL A 321 1.33 -12.75 -12.34
N ILE A 322 1.56 -12.08 -13.47
CA ILE A 322 1.86 -10.65 -13.55
C ILE A 322 0.75 -10.01 -14.39
N ASN A 323 -0.09 -9.23 -13.73
CA ASN A 323 -1.21 -8.55 -14.39
C ASN A 323 -1.30 -7.09 -13.92
N THR A 324 -1.33 -6.15 -14.87
CA THR A 324 -1.42 -4.70 -14.61
C THR A 324 -2.60 -4.06 -15.35
#